data_3d239cd2652d8a1c3344e679a2543dc5
#
_entry.id   3d239cd2652d8a1c3344e679a2543dc5
#
_cell.length_a   1.000
_cell.length_b   1.000
_cell.length_c   1.000
_cell.angle_alpha   90.00
_cell.angle_beta   90.00
_cell.angle_gamma   90.00
#
_symmetry.space_group_name_H-M   'P 1'
#
loop_
_entity.id
_entity.type
_entity.pdbx_description
1 polymer ?
#
loop_
_entity_poly.entity_id
_entity_poly.type
_entity_poly.pdbx_seq_one_letter_code
_entity_poly.pdbx_strand_id
1 'polypeptide(L)'
;MLHYSATNTMRYAQQLYEGMDIGEGGAVGLITYMRTDSVTIAREAQEAALSFIREAYGANYLPPKPNFYKNKAAAQEAHEAIRPTDVRRTPEAMAPFLDPTQLKLYTLIWRRFVASQMAPAIQNLTTVDVVIGGNDAQEYTFRATATVPVFAGFSKVYEDAKKSKDESREAEVLGSLKTGDPLTIRDFKTEQKFTEPPPRYSEAALIKELEENGIGRPSTYATILRTIQDRDYVNREQGKLIPTELGFSVNDFLVERLPELFDVGFTARMEQELDEIEEGKVSWTDMMADFYAKFSPWLEDARNSDAPPPEEAGALLKLLEEVAFTAPEKVGRRTYDDGKFFRSIRDKFLEDGKITARQFQALLAIAAKYRNQLDARIGALPPALQEAVNAAAAEHAEREERREQSQAAAAAIDYAGLFAAFDKVTFEPPTKKGRFTYDDKKFFNSLKRQALDGKALSEKQNAALRRMAQKYRGELTDPALVDRILEIPAAAEAAESTGTAAPAAPNPEIARLLEGLSKVTQWAEPVKRGRFTYDDREFYESIAKQHASGRILSDRQVAALKKMAAKYSVKSEE
;
A
#
# COMPACT_ATOMS: atom_id res chain seq x y z
N MET A 1 -13.51 13.27 -5.67
CA MET A 1 -13.23 14.34 -6.64
C MET A 1 -12.08 14.00 -7.59
N LEU A 2 -10.82 13.96 -7.15
CA LEU A 2 -9.66 13.74 -8.05
C LEU A 2 -9.22 12.28 -8.17
N HIS A 3 -9.65 11.40 -7.28
CA HIS A 3 -9.29 9.97 -7.20
C HIS A 3 -7.77 9.71 -7.07
N TYR A 4 -7.01 10.66 -6.53
CA TYR A 4 -5.60 10.49 -6.22
C TYR A 4 -5.44 9.72 -4.91
N SER A 5 -4.36 8.93 -4.79
CA SER A 5 -3.96 8.38 -3.49
C SER A 5 -3.44 9.49 -2.58
N ALA A 6 -3.48 9.28 -1.27
CA ALA A 6 -2.92 10.22 -0.29
C ALA A 6 -1.45 10.57 -0.62
N THR A 7 -0.63 9.56 -0.93
CA THR A 7 0.78 9.74 -1.31
C THR A 7 0.94 10.62 -2.55
N ASN A 8 0.12 10.42 -3.59
CA ASN A 8 0.19 11.22 -4.80
C ASN A 8 -0.30 12.66 -4.56
N THR A 9 -1.39 12.82 -3.79
CA THR A 9 -1.90 14.14 -3.40
C THR A 9 -0.81 14.95 -2.69
N MET A 10 -0.15 14.34 -1.68
CA MET A 10 0.94 15.00 -0.95
C MET A 10 2.13 15.32 -1.84
N ARG A 11 2.49 14.44 -2.79
CA ARG A 11 3.57 14.70 -3.74
C ARG A 11 3.29 15.90 -4.64
N TYR A 12 2.07 15.98 -5.20
CA TYR A 12 1.70 17.13 -6.05
C TYR A 12 1.58 18.42 -5.24
N ALA A 13 1.03 18.36 -4.03
CA ALA A 13 0.97 19.51 -3.14
C ALA A 13 2.37 20.01 -2.78
N GLN A 14 3.32 19.10 -2.48
CA GLN A 14 4.71 19.43 -2.23
C GLN A 14 5.36 20.16 -3.42
N GLN A 15 5.11 19.69 -4.65
CA GLN A 15 5.63 20.35 -5.84
C GLN A 15 5.07 21.77 -6.02
N LEU A 16 3.77 21.96 -5.80
CA LEU A 16 3.12 23.26 -5.88
C LEU A 16 3.63 24.22 -4.80
N TYR A 17 4.00 23.72 -3.62
CA TYR A 17 4.56 24.49 -2.53
C TYR A 17 6.04 24.87 -2.77
N GLU A 18 6.88 23.90 -3.16
CA GLU A 18 8.31 24.11 -3.36
C GLU A 18 8.62 25.08 -4.51
N GLY A 19 7.73 25.17 -5.48
CA GLY A 19 7.77 26.14 -6.55
C GLY A 19 7.74 25.52 -7.94
N MET A 20 7.08 26.24 -8.84
CA MET A 20 6.94 25.93 -10.26
C MET A 20 7.50 27.08 -11.07
N ASP A 21 8.13 26.78 -12.20
CA ASP A 21 8.52 27.82 -13.16
C ASP A 21 7.25 28.28 -13.91
N ILE A 22 6.85 29.51 -13.64
CA ILE A 22 5.69 30.18 -14.24
C ILE A 22 6.08 31.32 -15.17
N GLY A 23 7.35 31.35 -15.60
CA GLY A 23 7.87 32.38 -16.52
C GLY A 23 8.25 33.71 -15.83
N GLU A 24 8.26 33.77 -14.50
CA GLU A 24 8.62 34.98 -13.72
C GLU A 24 10.12 35.01 -13.33
N GLY A 25 10.97 34.22 -14.00
CA GLY A 25 12.43 34.24 -13.77
C GLY A 25 12.91 33.40 -12.59
N GLY A 26 12.08 32.48 -12.07
CA GLY A 26 12.45 31.56 -11.00
C GLY A 26 11.30 30.63 -10.60
N ALA A 27 11.56 29.74 -9.67
CA ALA A 27 10.55 28.87 -9.12
C ALA A 27 9.66 29.65 -8.11
N VAL A 28 8.35 29.62 -8.32
CA VAL A 28 7.35 30.32 -7.51
C VAL A 28 6.47 29.30 -6.81
N GLY A 29 6.40 29.35 -5.47
CA GLY A 29 5.45 28.55 -4.69
C GLY A 29 4.01 29.00 -4.97
N LEU A 30 3.17 28.08 -5.41
CA LEU A 30 1.78 28.38 -5.81
C LEU A 30 0.76 28.20 -4.68
N ILE A 31 1.12 27.44 -3.64
CA ILE A 31 0.28 27.22 -2.47
C ILE A 31 1.07 27.43 -1.18
N THR A 32 0.37 27.67 -0.07
CA THR A 32 0.94 27.65 1.28
C THR A 32 1.32 26.24 1.70
N TYR A 33 1.99 26.09 2.83
CA TYR A 33 2.45 24.79 3.33
C TYR A 33 1.29 23.82 3.52
N MET A 34 1.39 22.65 2.88
CA MET A 34 0.28 21.68 2.76
C MET A 34 0.16 20.71 3.93
N ARG A 35 1.15 20.60 4.81
CA ARG A 35 1.08 19.72 5.99
C ARG A 35 0.58 20.51 7.19
N THR A 36 -0.67 20.93 7.10
CA THR A 36 -1.34 21.73 8.12
C THR A 36 -2.78 21.27 8.29
N ASP A 37 -3.28 21.37 9.50
CA ASP A 37 -4.68 21.25 9.90
C ASP A 37 -5.31 22.62 10.23
N SER A 38 -4.51 23.70 10.16
CA SER A 38 -4.98 25.05 10.38
C SER A 38 -5.95 25.51 9.27
N VAL A 39 -6.97 26.24 9.66
CA VAL A 39 -7.90 26.95 8.77
C VAL A 39 -7.75 28.46 8.85
N THR A 40 -6.71 28.96 9.55
CA THR A 40 -6.38 30.37 9.68
C THR A 40 -5.89 30.93 8.35
N ILE A 41 -6.33 32.11 7.98
CA ILE A 41 -5.93 32.81 6.76
C ILE A 41 -5.31 34.15 7.17
N ALA A 42 -4.11 34.46 6.63
CA ALA A 42 -3.47 35.76 6.85
C ALA A 42 -4.40 36.89 6.35
N ARG A 43 -4.40 37.98 7.07
CA ARG A 43 -5.30 39.13 6.80
C ARG A 43 -5.08 39.69 5.40
N GLU A 44 -3.87 39.83 4.96
CA GLU A 44 -3.50 40.31 3.62
C GLU A 44 -4.07 39.41 2.51
N ALA A 45 -3.99 38.08 2.72
CA ALA A 45 -4.54 37.11 1.77
C ALA A 45 -6.07 37.15 1.73
N GLN A 46 -6.73 37.37 2.88
CA GLN A 46 -8.18 37.55 2.97
C GLN A 46 -8.62 38.83 2.25
N GLU A 47 -7.96 39.95 2.48
CA GLU A 47 -8.24 41.24 1.82
C GLU A 47 -8.03 41.14 0.30
N ALA A 48 -6.96 40.47 -0.15
CA ALA A 48 -6.73 40.19 -1.57
C ALA A 48 -7.84 39.34 -2.19
N ALA A 49 -8.30 38.30 -1.48
CA ALA A 49 -9.40 37.43 -1.93
C ALA A 49 -10.72 38.20 -2.05
N LEU A 50 -11.05 39.04 -1.07
CA LEU A 50 -12.28 39.88 -1.11
C LEU A 50 -12.23 40.89 -2.26
N SER A 51 -11.06 41.50 -2.52
CA SER A 51 -10.87 42.38 -3.68
C SER A 51 -11.06 41.63 -4.99
N PHE A 52 -10.43 40.46 -5.13
CA PHE A 52 -10.61 39.61 -6.30
C PHE A 52 -12.06 39.19 -6.52
N ILE A 53 -12.78 38.76 -5.46
CA ILE A 53 -14.19 38.39 -5.55
C ILE A 53 -15.04 39.55 -6.03
N ARG A 54 -14.79 40.77 -5.54
CA ARG A 54 -15.50 41.96 -5.98
C ARG A 54 -15.29 42.25 -7.46
N GLU A 55 -14.05 42.14 -7.92
CA GLU A 55 -13.65 42.40 -9.32
C GLU A 55 -14.21 41.35 -10.28
N ALA A 56 -14.07 40.04 -9.91
CA ALA A 56 -14.38 38.93 -10.82
C ALA A 56 -15.85 38.50 -10.80
N TYR A 57 -16.54 38.63 -9.64
CA TYR A 57 -17.87 38.10 -9.45
C TYR A 57 -18.91 39.19 -9.12
N GLY A 58 -18.47 40.35 -8.62
CA GLY A 58 -19.33 41.46 -8.24
C GLY A 58 -19.54 41.60 -6.73
N ALA A 59 -19.99 42.78 -6.30
CA ALA A 59 -20.10 43.12 -4.88
C ALA A 59 -21.14 42.28 -4.10
N ASN A 60 -22.15 41.76 -4.77
CA ASN A 60 -23.17 40.89 -4.18
C ASN A 60 -22.64 39.50 -3.77
N TYR A 61 -21.49 39.11 -4.28
CA TYR A 61 -20.80 37.84 -3.89
C TYR A 61 -19.91 38.01 -2.65
N LEU A 62 -19.76 39.22 -2.13
CA LEU A 62 -19.05 39.46 -0.87
C LEU A 62 -19.94 39.14 0.32
N PRO A 63 -19.43 38.50 1.36
CA PRO A 63 -20.16 38.34 2.61
C PRO A 63 -20.29 39.69 3.34
N PRO A 64 -21.29 39.88 4.19
CA PRO A 64 -21.47 41.13 4.95
C PRO A 64 -20.30 41.48 5.87
N LYS A 65 -19.61 40.46 6.35
CA LYS A 65 -18.35 40.50 7.13
C LYS A 65 -17.42 39.45 6.61
N PRO A 66 -16.07 39.64 6.67
CA PRO A 66 -15.11 38.62 6.30
C PRO A 66 -15.39 37.30 7.02
N ASN A 67 -15.30 36.18 6.31
CA ASN A 67 -15.54 34.87 6.88
C ASN A 67 -14.32 34.41 7.70
N PHE A 68 -14.55 33.96 8.93
CA PHE A 68 -13.55 33.39 9.81
C PHE A 68 -13.93 31.96 10.17
N TYR A 69 -12.96 31.09 10.20
CA TYR A 69 -13.12 29.68 10.55
C TYR A 69 -12.31 29.39 11.82
N LYS A 70 -12.90 28.64 12.74
CA LYS A 70 -12.23 28.26 13.98
C LYS A 70 -11.35 27.03 13.73
N ASN A 71 -10.13 27.10 14.19
CA ASN A 71 -9.26 25.93 14.28
C ASN A 71 -9.83 24.90 15.26
N LYS A 72 -9.54 23.61 15.04
CA LYS A 72 -9.69 22.58 16.07
C LYS A 72 -8.72 22.88 17.22
N ALA A 73 -9.03 22.44 18.43
CA ALA A 73 -8.22 22.72 19.61
C ALA A 73 -6.76 22.24 19.52
N ALA A 74 -6.51 21.21 18.72
CA ALA A 74 -5.19 20.62 18.50
C ALA A 74 -4.45 21.15 17.26
N ALA A 75 -5.01 22.16 16.54
CA ALA A 75 -4.35 22.70 15.36
C ALA A 75 -3.18 23.60 15.77
N GLN A 76 -2.01 23.44 15.11
CA GLN A 76 -0.83 24.27 15.34
C GLN A 76 -1.14 25.72 14.93
N GLU A 77 -1.16 26.63 15.89
CA GLU A 77 -1.51 28.04 15.68
C GLU A 77 -0.55 28.78 14.73
N ALA A 78 0.69 28.32 14.61
CA ALA A 78 1.71 28.91 13.75
C ALA A 78 1.49 28.69 12.25
N HIS A 79 0.59 27.76 11.86
CA HIS A 79 0.35 27.41 10.46
C HIS A 79 -0.85 28.15 9.87
N GLU A 80 -0.79 28.43 8.58
CA GLU A 80 -1.94 28.87 7.78
C GLU A 80 -2.67 27.71 7.11
N ALA A 81 -3.90 28.00 6.67
CA ALA A 81 -4.67 27.11 5.79
C ALA A 81 -3.98 26.90 4.43
N ILE A 82 -4.27 25.75 3.80
CA ILE A 82 -3.82 25.49 2.43
C ILE A 82 -4.60 26.40 1.47
N ARG A 83 -3.91 27.35 0.84
CA ARG A 83 -4.47 28.32 -0.08
C ARG A 83 -3.49 28.67 -1.21
N PRO A 84 -3.92 29.27 -2.32
CA PRO A 84 -3.00 29.86 -3.28
C PRO A 84 -2.18 30.99 -2.62
N THR A 85 -0.93 31.11 -2.97
CA THR A 85 -0.06 32.22 -2.51
C THR A 85 -0.54 33.57 -3.04
N ASP A 86 -1.09 33.57 -4.26
CA ASP A 86 -1.73 34.73 -4.88
C ASP A 86 -3.04 34.29 -5.54
N VAL A 87 -4.17 34.87 -5.11
CA VAL A 87 -5.51 34.57 -5.63
C VAL A 87 -5.68 34.95 -7.11
N ARG A 88 -4.88 35.90 -7.62
CA ARG A 88 -4.90 36.36 -9.01
C ARG A 88 -4.26 35.37 -9.97
N ARG A 89 -3.50 34.40 -9.49
CA ARG A 89 -3.01 33.26 -10.26
C ARG A 89 -4.13 32.24 -10.42
N THR A 90 -5.10 32.57 -11.27
CA THR A 90 -6.26 31.69 -11.51
C THR A 90 -5.84 30.36 -12.13
N PRO A 91 -6.64 29.29 -12.02
CA PRO A 91 -6.36 28.01 -12.68
C PRO A 91 -6.12 28.14 -14.18
N GLU A 92 -6.85 29.04 -14.85
CA GLU A 92 -6.73 29.31 -16.28
C GLU A 92 -5.38 29.95 -16.61
N ALA A 93 -4.92 30.89 -15.78
CA ALA A 93 -3.61 31.54 -15.92
C ALA A 93 -2.46 30.56 -15.65
N MET A 94 -2.66 29.59 -14.77
CA MET A 94 -1.63 28.57 -14.42
C MET A 94 -1.63 27.35 -15.34
N ALA A 95 -2.67 27.16 -16.16
CA ALA A 95 -2.79 26.01 -17.05
C ALA A 95 -1.59 25.79 -18.00
N PRO A 96 -0.94 26.81 -18.56
CA PRO A 96 0.23 26.62 -19.42
C PRO A 96 1.47 26.09 -18.69
N PHE A 97 1.57 26.27 -17.36
CA PHE A 97 2.77 26.02 -16.56
C PHE A 97 2.67 24.73 -15.73
N LEU A 98 1.47 24.19 -15.54
CA LEU A 98 1.24 23.02 -14.70
C LEU A 98 0.91 21.77 -15.53
N ASP A 99 1.38 20.62 -15.08
CA ASP A 99 0.88 19.37 -15.66
C ASP A 99 -0.62 19.16 -15.31
N PRO A 100 -1.36 18.33 -16.07
CA PRO A 100 -2.78 18.14 -15.85
C PRO A 100 -3.17 17.65 -14.44
N THR A 101 -2.27 16.95 -13.73
CA THR A 101 -2.52 16.45 -12.37
C THR A 101 -2.30 17.54 -11.34
N GLN A 102 -1.24 18.31 -11.49
CA GLN A 102 -0.95 19.49 -10.66
C GLN A 102 -2.05 20.54 -10.83
N LEU A 103 -2.45 20.83 -12.07
CA LEU A 103 -3.51 21.80 -12.37
C LEU A 103 -4.84 21.42 -11.71
N LYS A 104 -5.24 20.15 -11.77
CA LYS A 104 -6.47 19.68 -11.10
C LYS A 104 -6.42 19.90 -9.60
N LEU A 105 -5.29 19.61 -8.94
CA LEU A 105 -5.13 19.83 -7.51
C LEU A 105 -5.12 21.32 -7.19
N TYR A 106 -4.36 22.12 -7.94
CA TYR A 106 -4.32 23.57 -7.79
C TYR A 106 -5.71 24.20 -7.95
N THR A 107 -6.45 23.79 -8.99
CA THR A 107 -7.83 24.24 -9.23
C THR A 107 -8.73 23.94 -8.04
N LEU A 108 -8.61 22.75 -7.44
CA LEU A 108 -9.40 22.39 -6.27
C LEU A 108 -9.08 23.29 -5.07
N ILE A 109 -7.79 23.52 -4.79
CA ILE A 109 -7.31 24.38 -3.69
C ILE A 109 -7.77 25.82 -3.92
N TRP A 110 -7.55 26.35 -5.12
CA TRP A 110 -7.91 27.71 -5.48
C TRP A 110 -9.43 27.95 -5.36
N ARG A 111 -10.24 27.07 -5.95
CA ARG A 111 -11.70 27.13 -5.88
C ARG A 111 -12.19 27.06 -4.44
N ARG A 112 -11.62 26.16 -3.63
CA ARG A 112 -12.00 26.02 -2.23
C ARG A 112 -11.69 27.29 -1.44
N PHE A 113 -10.51 27.88 -1.64
CA PHE A 113 -10.12 29.12 -0.99
C PHE A 113 -11.05 30.28 -1.36
N VAL A 114 -11.27 30.54 -2.65
CA VAL A 114 -12.14 31.64 -3.11
C VAL A 114 -13.56 31.43 -2.59
N ALA A 115 -14.11 30.23 -2.75
CA ALA A 115 -15.45 29.89 -2.26
C ALA A 115 -15.60 30.10 -0.75
N SER A 116 -14.56 29.84 0.04
CA SER A 116 -14.58 30.03 1.49
C SER A 116 -14.71 31.50 1.90
N GLN A 117 -14.33 32.43 1.03
CA GLN A 117 -14.39 33.88 1.28
C GLN A 117 -15.58 34.55 0.60
N MET A 118 -16.49 33.81 -0.05
CA MET A 118 -17.68 34.31 -0.72
C MET A 118 -18.91 34.28 0.19
N ALA A 119 -19.93 35.01 -0.23
CA ALA A 119 -21.27 34.97 0.37
C ALA A 119 -21.91 33.58 0.22
N PRO A 120 -22.76 33.15 1.16
CA PRO A 120 -23.43 31.86 1.09
C PRO A 120 -24.38 31.78 -0.12
N ALA A 121 -24.60 30.60 -0.65
CA ALA A 121 -25.63 30.33 -1.62
C ALA A 121 -27.00 30.38 -0.93
N ILE A 122 -28.02 30.93 -1.64
CA ILE A 122 -29.40 30.97 -1.17
C ILE A 122 -30.23 30.08 -2.08
N GLN A 123 -31.01 29.20 -1.47
CA GLN A 123 -31.86 28.25 -2.18
C GLN A 123 -33.26 28.26 -1.60
N ASN A 124 -34.26 28.22 -2.48
CA ASN A 124 -35.64 27.95 -2.08
C ASN A 124 -35.87 26.45 -2.07
N LEU A 125 -36.23 25.91 -0.91
CA LEU A 125 -36.62 24.52 -0.73
C LEU A 125 -38.17 24.47 -0.73
N THR A 126 -38.73 23.84 -1.76
CA THR A 126 -40.17 23.58 -1.84
C THR A 126 -40.42 22.12 -1.43
N THR A 127 -41.25 21.94 -0.41
CA THR A 127 -41.69 20.59 0.01
C THR A 127 -43.21 20.53 -0.19
N VAL A 128 -43.63 19.48 -0.89
CA VAL A 128 -45.06 19.20 -1.15
C VAL A 128 -45.40 17.86 -0.52
N ASP A 129 -46.38 17.89 0.37
CA ASP A 129 -46.95 16.68 0.97
C ASP A 129 -48.29 16.39 0.26
N VAL A 130 -48.34 15.25 -0.44
CA VAL A 130 -49.52 14.77 -1.13
C VAL A 130 -50.22 13.76 -0.23
N VAL A 131 -51.40 14.06 0.23
CA VAL A 131 -52.19 13.17 1.09
C VAL A 131 -53.18 12.39 0.23
N ILE A 132 -53.14 11.06 0.36
CA ILE A 132 -53.99 10.15 -0.36
C ILE A 132 -54.82 9.36 0.66
N GLY A 133 -56.14 9.43 0.56
CA GLY A 133 -57.00 8.54 1.34
C GLY A 133 -57.01 7.12 0.80
N GLY A 134 -56.65 6.16 1.64
CA GLY A 134 -56.70 4.74 1.29
C GLY A 134 -58.14 4.15 1.42
N ASN A 135 -58.36 3.00 0.77
CA ASN A 135 -59.61 2.25 0.90
C ASN A 135 -59.83 1.67 2.32
N ASP A 136 -58.77 1.64 3.13
CA ASP A 136 -58.74 1.17 4.51
C ASP A 136 -58.99 2.28 5.54
N ALA A 137 -59.46 3.46 5.09
CA ALA A 137 -59.62 4.69 5.90
C ALA A 137 -58.33 5.24 6.51
N GLN A 138 -57.15 4.79 6.03
CA GLN A 138 -55.88 5.37 6.39
C GLN A 138 -55.47 6.45 5.37
N GLU A 139 -54.75 7.46 5.86
CA GLU A 139 -54.13 8.48 5.02
C GLU A 139 -52.65 8.12 4.79
N TYR A 140 -52.25 8.20 3.54
CA TYR A 140 -50.86 7.97 3.12
C TYR A 140 -50.28 9.29 2.62
N THR A 141 -49.14 9.69 3.15
CA THR A 141 -48.45 10.93 2.76
C THR A 141 -47.26 10.64 1.89
N PHE A 142 -47.24 11.17 0.68
CA PHE A 142 -46.10 11.13 -0.24
C PHE A 142 -45.44 12.50 -0.25
N ARG A 143 -44.13 12.56 0.05
CA ARG A 143 -43.36 13.80 0.10
C ARG A 143 -42.49 13.94 -1.13
N ALA A 144 -42.66 15.08 -1.83
CA ALA A 144 -41.74 15.50 -2.89
C ALA A 144 -41.02 16.78 -2.46
N THR A 145 -39.74 16.87 -2.76
CA THR A 145 -38.91 18.03 -2.40
C THR A 145 -38.12 18.50 -3.62
N ALA A 146 -38.15 19.78 -3.91
CA ALA A 146 -37.33 20.39 -4.96
C ALA A 146 -36.58 21.61 -4.42
N THR A 147 -35.36 21.81 -4.91
CA THR A 147 -34.50 22.92 -4.52
C THR A 147 -34.24 23.83 -5.72
N VAL A 148 -34.61 25.10 -5.61
CA VAL A 148 -34.34 26.12 -6.62
C VAL A 148 -33.27 27.08 -6.11
N PRO A 149 -32.13 27.24 -6.77
CA PRO A 149 -31.15 28.25 -6.39
C PRO A 149 -31.67 29.64 -6.72
N VAL A 150 -31.74 30.52 -5.70
CA VAL A 150 -32.10 31.94 -5.81
C VAL A 150 -30.85 32.78 -6.04
N PHE A 151 -29.79 32.47 -5.31
CA PHE A 151 -28.51 33.12 -5.44
C PHE A 151 -27.38 32.08 -5.36
N ALA A 152 -26.51 32.07 -6.36
CA ALA A 152 -25.45 31.06 -6.44
C ALA A 152 -24.43 31.17 -5.31
N GLY A 153 -24.14 32.39 -4.82
CA GLY A 153 -23.13 32.59 -3.78
C GLY A 153 -21.82 31.90 -4.11
N PHE A 154 -21.22 31.25 -3.11
CA PHE A 154 -19.95 30.52 -3.27
C PHE A 154 -20.00 29.39 -4.32
N SER A 155 -21.19 28.85 -4.63
CA SER A 155 -21.30 27.77 -5.62
C SER A 155 -20.98 28.24 -7.04
N LYS A 156 -20.98 29.56 -7.29
CA LYS A 156 -20.58 30.15 -8.57
C LYS A 156 -19.19 29.74 -9.02
N VAL A 157 -18.25 29.53 -8.09
CA VAL A 157 -16.87 29.11 -8.37
C VAL A 157 -16.80 27.66 -8.88
N TYR A 158 -17.85 26.85 -8.65
CA TYR A 158 -17.93 25.43 -9.04
C TYR A 158 -18.87 25.20 -10.22
N GLU A 159 -19.40 26.23 -10.84
CA GLU A 159 -20.46 26.14 -11.88
C GLU A 159 -20.03 25.55 -13.23
N ASP A 160 -18.92 24.80 -13.30
CA ASP A 160 -18.64 23.96 -14.48
C ASP A 160 -19.51 22.69 -14.56
N ALA A 161 -20.30 22.39 -13.51
CA ALA A 161 -21.19 21.25 -13.48
C ALA A 161 -22.53 21.59 -14.12
N LYS A 162 -22.83 21.03 -15.28
CA LYS A 162 -24.12 21.09 -15.96
C LYS A 162 -25.22 20.64 -15.00
N LYS A 163 -26.09 21.54 -14.56
CA LYS A 163 -27.36 21.14 -13.94
C LYS A 163 -28.16 20.33 -14.95
N SER A 164 -28.74 19.21 -14.52
CA SER A 164 -29.65 18.47 -15.38
C SER A 164 -30.88 19.34 -15.69
N LYS A 165 -31.28 19.36 -16.95
CA LYS A 165 -32.51 20.09 -17.36
C LYS A 165 -33.75 19.54 -16.66
N ASP A 166 -33.72 18.30 -16.19
CA ASP A 166 -34.82 17.62 -15.51
C ASP A 166 -35.03 18.15 -14.09
N GLU A 167 -33.97 18.39 -13.30
CA GLU A 167 -34.08 18.97 -11.94
C GLU A 167 -34.72 20.38 -11.94
N SER A 168 -34.45 21.20 -12.96
CA SER A 168 -35.06 22.52 -13.09
C SER A 168 -36.54 22.42 -13.40
N ARG A 169 -36.97 21.45 -14.20
CA ARG A 169 -38.37 21.25 -14.58
C ARG A 169 -39.20 20.69 -13.42
N GLU A 170 -38.66 19.74 -12.66
CA GLU A 170 -39.31 19.23 -11.45
C GLU A 170 -39.52 20.32 -10.41
N ALA A 171 -38.53 21.20 -10.22
CA ALA A 171 -38.59 22.30 -9.30
C ALA A 171 -39.67 23.35 -9.70
N GLU A 172 -39.82 23.62 -10.99
CA GLU A 172 -40.87 24.51 -11.53
C GLU A 172 -42.29 23.94 -11.30
N VAL A 173 -42.45 22.63 -11.56
CA VAL A 173 -43.75 21.96 -11.36
C VAL A 173 -44.15 21.98 -9.88
N LEU A 174 -43.24 21.58 -8.96
CA LEU A 174 -43.57 21.60 -7.53
C LEU A 174 -43.82 23.01 -6.99
N GLY A 175 -43.09 24.01 -7.50
CA GLY A 175 -43.28 25.41 -7.11
C GLY A 175 -44.60 26.03 -7.59
N SER A 176 -45.26 25.44 -8.59
CA SER A 176 -46.56 25.91 -9.10
C SER A 176 -47.78 25.42 -8.31
N LEU A 177 -47.59 24.37 -7.48
CA LEU A 177 -48.66 23.76 -6.69
C LEU A 177 -49.06 24.63 -5.49
N LYS A 178 -50.33 24.61 -5.17
CA LYS A 178 -50.92 25.30 -3.99
C LYS A 178 -51.53 24.28 -3.04
N THR A 179 -51.60 24.64 -1.78
CA THR A 179 -52.27 23.83 -0.77
C THR A 179 -53.73 23.63 -1.13
N GLY A 180 -54.21 22.40 -1.20
CA GLY A 180 -55.54 22.01 -1.58
C GLY A 180 -55.75 21.73 -3.06
N ASP A 181 -54.71 21.84 -3.90
CA ASP A 181 -54.80 21.45 -5.31
C ASP A 181 -55.05 19.95 -5.43
N PRO A 182 -56.11 19.51 -6.18
CA PRO A 182 -56.35 18.10 -6.40
C PRO A 182 -55.32 17.52 -7.41
N LEU A 183 -54.68 16.40 -7.04
CA LEU A 183 -53.74 15.71 -7.90
C LEU A 183 -54.31 14.36 -8.35
N THR A 184 -54.09 14.01 -9.61
CA THR A 184 -54.50 12.71 -10.17
C THR A 184 -53.31 11.73 -10.15
N ILE A 185 -53.48 10.60 -9.47
CA ILE A 185 -52.50 9.53 -9.48
C ILE A 185 -52.51 8.86 -10.86
N ARG A 186 -51.35 8.81 -11.51
CA ARG A 186 -51.20 8.14 -12.82
C ARG A 186 -50.63 6.75 -12.67
N ASP A 187 -49.64 6.60 -11.79
CA ASP A 187 -48.93 5.32 -11.61
C ASP A 187 -48.25 5.28 -10.24
N PHE A 188 -48.03 4.07 -9.74
CA PHE A 188 -47.23 3.79 -8.55
C PHE A 188 -46.03 2.94 -8.93
N LYS A 189 -44.84 3.48 -8.74
CA LYS A 189 -43.61 2.71 -8.85
C LYS A 189 -43.18 2.20 -7.47
N THR A 190 -43.25 0.90 -7.27
CA THR A 190 -42.81 0.26 -6.03
C THR A 190 -41.38 -0.28 -6.18
N GLU A 191 -40.52 0.04 -5.24
CA GLU A 191 -39.16 -0.50 -5.15
C GLU A 191 -38.93 -1.05 -3.74
N GLN A 192 -38.50 -2.32 -3.67
CA GLN A 192 -38.04 -2.86 -2.41
C GLN A 192 -36.58 -2.41 -2.19
N LYS A 193 -36.34 -1.77 -1.05
CA LYS A 193 -35.00 -1.35 -0.63
C LYS A 193 -34.66 -1.98 0.69
N PHE A 194 -33.39 -2.35 0.84
CA PHE A 194 -32.86 -2.87 2.08
C PHE A 194 -31.87 -1.85 2.67
N THR A 195 -31.78 -1.84 4.00
CA THR A 195 -30.70 -1.10 4.67
C THR A 195 -29.36 -1.73 4.34
N GLU A 196 -28.38 -0.92 3.97
CA GLU A 196 -27.03 -1.33 3.67
C GLU A 196 -26.11 -1.04 4.87
N PRO A 197 -25.11 -1.88 5.13
CA PRO A 197 -24.09 -1.57 6.14
C PRO A 197 -23.29 -0.33 5.73
N PRO A 198 -22.61 0.35 6.68
CA PRO A 198 -21.69 1.42 6.33
C PRO A 198 -20.68 1.00 5.26
N PRO A 199 -20.39 1.84 4.28
CA PRO A 199 -19.45 1.49 3.22
C PRO A 199 -18.02 1.35 3.78
N ARG A 200 -17.22 0.46 3.19
CA ARG A 200 -15.78 0.37 3.49
C ARG A 200 -15.09 1.72 3.31
N TYR A 201 -14.09 2.00 4.12
CA TYR A 201 -13.31 3.24 4.03
C TYR A 201 -12.63 3.38 2.67
N SER A 202 -12.67 4.58 2.10
CA SER A 202 -11.69 5.05 1.13
C SER A 202 -10.48 5.63 1.88
N GLU A 203 -9.35 5.86 1.22
CA GLU A 203 -8.21 6.54 1.84
C GLU A 203 -8.61 7.89 2.47
N ALA A 204 -9.43 8.68 1.76
CA ALA A 204 -9.90 9.97 2.28
C ALA A 204 -10.84 9.82 3.50
N ALA A 205 -11.71 8.80 3.49
CA ALA A 205 -12.60 8.54 4.63
C ALA A 205 -11.82 8.06 5.85
N LEU A 206 -10.79 7.22 5.65
CA LEU A 206 -9.93 6.78 6.75
C LEU A 206 -9.08 7.93 7.33
N ILE A 207 -8.54 8.83 6.48
CA ILE A 207 -7.85 10.02 6.96
C ILE A 207 -8.79 10.90 7.81
N LYS A 208 -10.02 11.09 7.36
CA LYS A 208 -11.03 11.86 8.12
C LYS A 208 -11.31 11.22 9.47
N GLU A 209 -11.47 9.89 9.52
CA GLU A 209 -11.68 9.14 10.75
C GLU A 209 -10.49 9.24 11.71
N LEU A 210 -9.27 9.11 11.19
CA LEU A 210 -8.04 9.31 11.98
C LEU A 210 -7.98 10.73 12.57
N GLU A 211 -8.27 11.74 11.75
CA GLU A 211 -8.30 13.15 12.18
C GLU A 211 -9.38 13.41 13.23
N GLU A 212 -10.58 12.85 13.06
CA GLU A 212 -11.69 13.00 14.02
C GLU A 212 -11.39 12.35 15.37
N ASN A 213 -10.62 11.27 15.37
CA ASN A 213 -10.17 10.58 16.59
C ASN A 213 -8.83 11.11 17.13
N GLY A 214 -8.23 12.13 16.54
CA GLY A 214 -6.96 12.71 17.00
C GLY A 214 -5.73 11.82 16.78
N ILE A 215 -5.81 10.85 15.85
CA ILE A 215 -4.75 9.90 15.54
C ILE A 215 -3.97 10.36 14.33
N GLY A 216 -2.66 10.51 14.50
CA GLY A 216 -1.76 11.01 13.45
C GLY A 216 -1.88 12.53 13.25
N ARG A 217 -1.07 13.03 12.35
CA ARG A 217 -0.97 14.44 11.99
C ARG A 217 -0.90 14.57 10.45
N PRO A 218 -1.09 15.76 9.87
CA PRO A 218 -0.98 15.96 8.41
C PRO A 218 0.31 15.41 7.79
N SER A 219 1.39 15.36 8.55
CA SER A 219 2.67 14.79 8.12
C SER A 219 2.71 13.27 8.09
N THR A 220 1.86 12.57 8.85
CA THR A 220 1.91 11.10 9.04
C THR A 220 0.80 10.34 8.32
N TYR A 221 -0.34 10.95 7.98
CA TYR A 221 -1.48 10.27 7.37
C TYR A 221 -1.12 9.46 6.12
N ALA A 222 -0.37 10.06 5.19
CA ALA A 222 0.02 9.36 3.97
C ALA A 222 0.96 8.17 4.25
N THR A 223 1.80 8.27 5.27
CA THR A 223 2.71 7.20 5.71
C THR A 223 1.94 6.07 6.37
N ILE A 224 0.97 6.37 7.24
CA ILE A 224 0.09 5.37 7.89
C ILE A 224 -0.63 4.54 6.81
N LEU A 225 -1.32 5.20 5.88
CA LEU A 225 -2.04 4.53 4.79
C LEU A 225 -1.13 3.68 3.90
N ARG A 226 0.06 4.17 3.63
CA ARG A 226 1.05 3.42 2.86
C ARG A 226 1.55 2.20 3.63
N THR A 227 1.84 2.35 4.92
CA THR A 227 2.39 1.27 5.75
C THR A 227 1.45 0.08 5.84
N ILE A 228 0.14 0.31 6.04
CA ILE A 228 -0.84 -0.78 6.13
C ILE A 228 -1.02 -1.51 4.79
N GLN A 229 -0.82 -0.82 3.66
CA GLN A 229 -0.86 -1.42 2.32
C GLN A 229 0.46 -2.12 1.97
N ASP A 230 1.63 -1.51 2.24
CA ASP A 230 2.96 -2.10 1.98
C ASP A 230 3.22 -3.37 2.82
N ARG A 231 2.51 -3.54 3.94
CA ARG A 231 2.56 -4.73 4.80
C ARG A 231 1.48 -5.75 4.49
N ASP A 232 0.71 -5.54 3.44
CA ASP A 232 -0.40 -6.40 3.04
C ASP A 232 -1.48 -6.60 4.13
N TYR A 233 -1.62 -5.64 5.07
CA TYR A 233 -2.69 -5.69 6.07
C TYR A 233 -4.04 -5.30 5.47
N VAL A 234 -4.02 -4.45 4.43
CA VAL A 234 -5.18 -3.99 3.67
C VAL A 234 -4.87 -3.99 2.18
N ASN A 235 -5.82 -4.45 1.38
CA ASN A 235 -5.82 -4.30 -0.07
C ASN A 235 -6.71 -3.13 -0.50
N ARG A 236 -6.41 -2.55 -1.66
CA ARG A 236 -7.22 -1.49 -2.25
C ARG A 236 -7.98 -2.02 -3.47
N GLU A 237 -9.31 -2.11 -3.35
CA GLU A 237 -10.19 -2.55 -4.43
C GLU A 237 -11.24 -1.48 -4.71
N GLN A 238 -11.41 -1.09 -5.96
CA GLN A 238 -12.37 -0.06 -6.40
C GLN A 238 -12.32 1.22 -5.56
N GLY A 239 -11.13 1.59 -5.06
CA GLY A 239 -10.92 2.78 -4.22
C GLY A 239 -11.30 2.62 -2.75
N LYS A 240 -11.69 1.42 -2.32
CA LYS A 240 -11.98 1.06 -0.92
C LYS A 240 -10.84 0.23 -0.33
N LEU A 241 -10.64 0.35 0.97
CA LEU A 241 -9.68 -0.42 1.75
C LEU A 241 -10.36 -1.66 2.32
N ILE A 242 -9.83 -2.83 2.00
CA ILE A 242 -10.36 -4.14 2.43
C ILE A 242 -9.29 -4.83 3.27
N PRO A 243 -9.55 -5.13 4.56
CA PRO A 243 -8.63 -5.89 5.39
C PRO A 243 -8.37 -7.28 4.80
N THR A 244 -7.14 -7.77 4.91
CA THR A 244 -6.73 -9.11 4.53
C THR A 244 -6.81 -10.08 5.71
N GLU A 245 -6.72 -11.38 5.48
CA GLU A 245 -6.61 -12.39 6.54
C GLU A 245 -5.39 -12.13 7.44
N LEU A 246 -4.25 -11.73 6.84
CA LEU A 246 -3.07 -11.32 7.59
C LEU A 246 -3.37 -10.09 8.46
N GLY A 247 -4.09 -9.11 7.92
CA GLY A 247 -4.49 -7.91 8.66
C GLY A 247 -5.34 -8.24 9.88
N PHE A 248 -6.33 -9.11 9.74
CA PHE A 248 -7.14 -9.60 10.85
C PHE A 248 -6.29 -10.36 11.87
N SER A 249 -5.48 -11.34 11.43
CA SER A 249 -4.66 -12.15 12.33
C SER A 249 -3.68 -11.31 13.15
N VAL A 250 -3.04 -10.30 12.53
CA VAL A 250 -2.13 -9.38 13.24
C VAL A 250 -2.88 -8.48 14.19
N ASN A 251 -4.04 -7.93 13.79
CA ASN A 251 -4.87 -7.09 14.64
C ASN A 251 -5.34 -7.85 15.88
N ASP A 252 -5.92 -9.03 15.66
CA ASP A 252 -6.51 -9.85 16.75
C ASP A 252 -5.43 -10.26 17.74
N PHE A 253 -4.27 -10.70 17.27
CA PHE A 253 -3.12 -11.00 18.10
C PHE A 253 -2.67 -9.79 18.96
N LEU A 254 -2.54 -8.62 18.35
CA LEU A 254 -2.06 -7.42 19.04
C LEU A 254 -3.09 -6.88 20.04
N VAL A 255 -4.37 -6.86 19.67
CA VAL A 255 -5.46 -6.41 20.57
C VAL A 255 -5.63 -7.37 21.74
N GLU A 256 -5.51 -8.69 21.53
CA GLU A 256 -5.58 -9.68 22.61
C GLU A 256 -4.42 -9.55 23.58
N ARG A 257 -3.19 -9.34 23.07
CA ARG A 257 -1.97 -9.35 23.89
C ARG A 257 -1.61 -7.99 24.51
N LEU A 258 -1.98 -6.91 23.86
CA LEU A 258 -1.62 -5.55 24.22
C LEU A 258 -2.84 -4.62 24.09
N PRO A 259 -3.99 -4.92 24.74
CA PRO A 259 -5.26 -4.22 24.50
C PRO A 259 -5.17 -2.71 24.74
N GLU A 260 -4.48 -2.28 25.80
CA GLU A 260 -4.35 -0.85 26.09
C GLU A 260 -3.51 -0.10 25.06
N LEU A 261 -2.45 -0.73 24.52
CA LEU A 261 -1.57 -0.11 23.51
C LEU A 261 -2.27 0.05 22.16
N PHE A 262 -3.18 -0.88 21.81
CA PHE A 262 -3.92 -0.87 20.54
C PHE A 262 -5.34 -0.28 20.69
N ASP A 263 -5.62 0.38 21.81
CA ASP A 263 -6.80 1.21 21.98
C ASP A 263 -6.68 2.53 21.19
N VAL A 264 -7.75 2.91 20.51
CA VAL A 264 -7.82 4.16 19.72
C VAL A 264 -7.54 5.39 20.59
N GLY A 265 -8.11 5.41 21.81
CA GLY A 265 -7.94 6.51 22.75
C GLY A 265 -6.50 6.60 23.30
N PHE A 266 -5.78 5.48 23.41
CA PHE A 266 -4.37 5.49 23.80
C PHE A 266 -3.51 6.22 22.78
N THR A 267 -3.69 5.89 21.49
CA THR A 267 -2.92 6.54 20.41
C THR A 267 -3.23 8.04 20.34
N ALA A 268 -4.49 8.43 20.49
CA ALA A 268 -4.89 9.84 20.51
C ALA A 268 -4.26 10.61 21.70
N ARG A 269 -4.24 10.00 22.91
CA ARG A 269 -3.58 10.61 24.07
C ARG A 269 -2.07 10.76 23.86
N MET A 270 -1.42 9.77 23.27
CA MET A 270 0.02 9.85 22.98
C MET A 270 0.34 10.98 21.99
N GLU A 271 -0.47 11.17 20.95
CA GLU A 271 -0.33 12.31 20.03
C GLU A 271 -0.50 13.65 20.75
N GLN A 272 -1.46 13.74 21.68
CA GLN A 272 -1.65 14.94 22.49
C GLN A 272 -0.48 15.20 23.44
N GLU A 273 0.05 14.18 24.09
CA GLU A 273 1.24 14.30 24.97
C GLU A 273 2.47 14.77 24.18
N LEU A 274 2.61 14.34 22.92
CA LEU A 274 3.68 14.82 22.04
C LEU A 274 3.51 16.30 21.68
N ASP A 275 2.28 16.79 21.44
CA ASP A 275 2.01 18.22 21.24
C ASP A 275 2.34 19.02 22.52
N GLU A 276 1.99 18.52 23.71
CA GLU A 276 2.31 19.14 25.01
C GLU A 276 3.83 19.22 25.27
N ILE A 277 4.59 18.23 24.78
CA ILE A 277 6.07 18.28 24.82
C ILE A 277 6.59 19.37 23.88
N GLU A 278 6.04 19.48 22.65
CA GLU A 278 6.41 20.53 21.70
C GLU A 278 6.16 21.93 22.27
N GLU A 279 5.06 22.09 23.03
CA GLU A 279 4.71 23.34 23.71
C GLU A 279 5.52 23.57 25.01
N GLY A 280 6.36 22.63 25.42
CA GLY A 280 7.16 22.71 26.64
C GLY A 280 6.38 22.55 27.95
N LYS A 281 5.14 22.02 27.88
CA LYS A 281 4.27 21.78 29.07
C LYS A 281 4.64 20.50 29.79
N VAL A 282 5.13 19.49 29.06
CA VAL A 282 5.50 18.17 29.56
C VAL A 282 6.94 17.85 29.20
N SER A 283 7.68 17.22 30.12
CA SER A 283 9.02 16.72 29.83
C SER A 283 8.93 15.40 29.06
N TRP A 284 9.64 15.30 27.93
CA TRP A 284 9.68 14.06 27.15
C TRP A 284 10.25 12.87 27.94
N THR A 285 11.21 13.14 28.86
CA THR A 285 11.81 12.10 29.72
C THR A 285 10.79 11.53 30.71
N ASP A 286 9.91 12.37 31.25
CA ASP A 286 8.88 11.95 32.18
C ASP A 286 7.80 11.15 31.47
N MET A 287 7.34 11.61 30.29
CA MET A 287 6.42 10.88 29.44
C MET A 287 6.98 9.50 29.03
N MET A 288 8.25 9.43 28.64
CA MET A 288 8.89 8.16 28.30
C MET A 288 9.04 7.23 29.50
N ALA A 289 9.31 7.76 30.70
CA ALA A 289 9.38 6.98 31.94
C ALA A 289 8.01 6.37 32.26
N ASP A 290 6.95 7.17 32.20
CA ASP A 290 5.57 6.73 32.45
C ASP A 290 5.12 5.69 31.40
N PHE A 291 5.42 5.92 30.12
CA PHE A 291 5.14 4.96 29.07
C PHE A 291 5.89 3.64 29.31
N TYR A 292 7.19 3.70 29.62
CA TYR A 292 8.00 2.50 29.84
C TYR A 292 7.54 1.70 31.06
N ALA A 293 7.14 2.40 32.14
CA ALA A 293 6.61 1.76 33.32
C ALA A 293 5.34 0.93 33.04
N LYS A 294 4.49 1.38 32.12
CA LYS A 294 3.29 0.66 31.66
C LYS A 294 3.62 -0.41 30.61
N PHE A 295 4.45 -0.06 29.65
CA PHE A 295 4.77 -0.94 28.51
C PHE A 295 5.56 -2.18 28.92
N SER A 296 6.50 -2.06 29.87
CA SER A 296 7.33 -3.19 30.30
C SER A 296 6.51 -4.36 30.86
N PRO A 297 5.55 -4.15 31.81
CA PRO A 297 4.65 -5.21 32.26
C PRO A 297 3.80 -5.79 31.12
N TRP A 298 3.20 -4.97 30.24
CA TRP A 298 2.40 -5.45 29.12
C TRP A 298 3.20 -6.35 28.16
N LEU A 299 4.45 -5.95 27.86
CA LEU A 299 5.33 -6.74 27.03
C LEU A 299 5.73 -8.06 27.71
N GLU A 300 5.92 -8.04 29.01
CA GLU A 300 6.25 -9.22 29.79
C GLU A 300 5.04 -10.18 29.86
N ASP A 301 3.84 -9.66 30.11
CA ASP A 301 2.60 -10.44 30.09
C ASP A 301 2.33 -11.04 28.71
N ALA A 302 2.48 -10.24 27.63
CA ALA A 302 2.33 -10.72 26.26
C ALA A 302 3.36 -11.82 25.89
N ARG A 303 4.57 -11.74 26.42
CA ARG A 303 5.61 -12.79 26.24
C ARG A 303 5.34 -14.06 27.04
N ASN A 304 4.69 -13.92 28.17
CA ASN A 304 4.44 -15.02 29.11
C ASN A 304 3.04 -15.63 28.94
N SER A 305 2.13 -14.99 28.19
CA SER A 305 0.76 -15.46 28.00
C SER A 305 0.66 -16.87 27.38
N ASP A 306 1.64 -17.26 26.55
CA ASP A 306 1.75 -18.60 25.99
C ASP A 306 2.80 -19.46 26.75
N ALA A 307 3.29 -18.98 27.89
CA ALA A 307 4.22 -19.75 28.70
C ALA A 307 3.52 -21.01 29.24
N PRO A 308 4.19 -22.14 29.25
CA PRO A 308 3.63 -23.37 29.81
C PRO A 308 3.41 -23.24 31.31
N PRO A 309 2.43 -23.97 31.87
CA PRO A 309 2.33 -24.11 33.33
C PRO A 309 3.69 -24.54 33.91
N PRO A 310 4.09 -23.96 35.07
CA PRO A 310 5.36 -24.34 35.70
C PRO A 310 5.52 -25.84 35.97
N GLU A 311 4.41 -26.54 36.21
CA GLU A 311 4.38 -28.00 36.40
C GLU A 311 4.78 -28.75 35.12
N GLU A 312 4.28 -28.32 33.96
CA GLU A 312 4.63 -28.92 32.65
C GLU A 312 6.08 -28.62 32.28
N ALA A 313 6.50 -27.36 32.51
CA ALA A 313 7.89 -26.97 32.29
C ALA A 313 8.85 -27.77 33.17
N GLY A 314 8.55 -27.94 34.46
CA GLY A 314 9.32 -28.74 35.39
C GLY A 314 9.37 -30.21 35.02
N ALA A 315 8.22 -30.79 34.62
CA ALA A 315 8.17 -32.18 34.15
C ALA A 315 9.01 -32.43 32.89
N LEU A 316 8.97 -31.50 31.91
CA LEU A 316 9.78 -31.58 30.70
C LEU A 316 11.28 -31.44 31.01
N LEU A 317 11.65 -30.51 31.87
CA LEU A 317 13.04 -30.33 32.29
C LEU A 317 13.56 -31.58 32.99
N LYS A 318 12.78 -32.16 33.92
CA LYS A 318 13.14 -33.40 34.62
C LYS A 318 13.30 -34.59 33.65
N LEU A 319 12.42 -34.67 32.62
CA LEU A 319 12.56 -35.69 31.60
C LEU A 319 13.90 -35.55 30.86
N LEU A 320 14.32 -34.33 30.52
CA LEU A 320 15.53 -34.04 29.76
C LEU A 320 16.82 -34.10 30.57
N GLU A 321 16.78 -34.10 31.89
CA GLU A 321 17.97 -34.26 32.75
C GLU A 321 18.71 -35.58 32.52
N GLU A 322 18.00 -36.59 32.05
CA GLU A 322 18.53 -37.91 31.84
C GLU A 322 19.04 -38.18 30.41
N VAL A 323 18.99 -37.17 29.56
CA VAL A 323 19.44 -37.26 28.18
C VAL A 323 20.95 -37.15 28.11
N ALA A 324 21.58 -38.14 27.47
CA ALA A 324 22.98 -38.07 27.07
C ALA A 324 23.10 -37.23 25.79
N PHE A 325 23.35 -35.90 25.96
CA PHE A 325 23.45 -34.99 24.85
C PHE A 325 24.66 -35.28 23.96
N THR A 326 24.48 -35.15 22.65
CA THR A 326 25.58 -35.27 21.67
C THR A 326 26.58 -34.14 21.81
N ALA A 327 27.81 -34.34 21.32
CA ALA A 327 28.83 -33.30 21.30
C ALA A 327 28.37 -32.07 20.49
N PRO A 328 28.89 -30.87 20.85
CA PRO A 328 28.51 -29.65 20.13
C PRO A 328 28.78 -29.72 18.63
N GLU A 329 27.79 -29.37 17.82
CA GLU A 329 27.84 -29.36 16.37
C GLU A 329 28.13 -27.95 15.82
N LYS A 330 29.08 -27.82 14.91
CA LYS A 330 29.42 -26.55 14.27
C LYS A 330 28.75 -26.45 12.90
N VAL A 331 27.80 -25.54 12.77
CA VAL A 331 27.10 -25.24 11.51
C VAL A 331 27.45 -23.82 11.05
N GLY A 332 28.33 -23.72 10.07
CA GLY A 332 28.84 -22.44 9.57
C GLY A 332 29.65 -21.70 10.64
N ARG A 333 29.18 -20.50 11.06
CA ARG A 333 29.82 -19.69 12.12
C ARG A 333 29.23 -19.92 13.51
N ARG A 334 28.21 -20.75 13.64
CA ARG A 334 27.51 -21.01 14.92
C ARG A 334 27.83 -22.41 15.43
N THR A 335 27.98 -22.53 16.74
CA THR A 335 28.08 -23.81 17.43
C THR A 335 26.77 -24.07 18.17
N TYR A 336 26.15 -25.19 17.91
CA TYR A 336 24.94 -25.68 18.55
C TYR A 336 25.32 -26.71 19.61
N ASP A 337 24.94 -26.48 20.86
CA ASP A 337 25.20 -27.31 22.01
C ASP A 337 23.93 -27.48 22.81
N ASP A 338 23.19 -28.54 22.53
CA ASP A 338 21.90 -28.82 23.15
C ASP A 338 22.02 -28.98 24.67
N GLY A 339 23.10 -29.59 25.14
CA GLY A 339 23.33 -29.77 26.57
C GLY A 339 23.60 -28.46 27.31
N LYS A 340 24.38 -27.54 26.72
CA LYS A 340 24.62 -26.22 27.27
C LYS A 340 23.33 -25.37 27.28
N PHE A 341 22.57 -25.43 26.18
CA PHE A 341 21.31 -24.74 26.05
C PHE A 341 20.28 -25.24 27.10
N PHE A 342 20.12 -26.55 27.23
CA PHE A 342 19.28 -27.18 28.23
C PHE A 342 19.62 -26.70 29.65
N ARG A 343 20.90 -26.81 30.04
CA ARG A 343 21.36 -26.38 31.38
C ARG A 343 21.04 -24.91 31.64
N SER A 344 21.26 -24.06 30.63
CA SER A 344 20.94 -22.61 30.77
C SER A 344 19.47 -22.35 31.05
N ILE A 345 18.54 -23.10 30.43
CA ILE A 345 17.10 -22.95 30.67
C ILE A 345 16.73 -23.56 32.03
N ARG A 346 17.28 -24.71 32.36
CA ARG A 346 17.03 -25.37 33.66
C ARG A 346 17.45 -24.48 34.83
N ASP A 347 18.67 -23.94 34.78
CA ASP A 347 19.20 -23.09 35.82
C ASP A 347 18.33 -21.84 36.01
N LYS A 348 17.88 -21.24 34.93
CA LYS A 348 16.92 -20.13 34.95
C LYS A 348 15.56 -20.54 35.53
N PHE A 349 15.04 -21.70 35.18
CA PHE A 349 13.78 -22.20 35.75
C PHE A 349 13.88 -22.43 37.24
N LEU A 350 15.03 -22.91 37.75
CA LEU A 350 15.28 -23.11 39.19
C LEU A 350 15.36 -21.77 39.93
N GLU A 351 15.77 -20.69 39.24
CA GLU A 351 15.86 -19.34 39.79
C GLU A 351 14.49 -18.62 39.77
N ASP A 352 13.81 -18.63 38.60
CA ASP A 352 12.62 -17.81 38.30
C ASP A 352 11.28 -18.58 38.46
N GLY A 353 11.32 -19.93 38.52
CA GLY A 353 10.15 -20.81 38.56
C GLY A 353 9.35 -20.88 37.26
N LYS A 354 9.81 -20.25 36.19
CA LYS A 354 9.10 -20.15 34.90
C LYS A 354 10.05 -20.09 33.70
N ILE A 355 9.55 -20.51 32.56
CA ILE A 355 10.21 -20.37 31.25
C ILE A 355 9.26 -19.77 30.23
N THR A 356 9.80 -19.15 29.18
CA THR A 356 9.00 -18.59 28.10
C THR A 356 8.45 -19.67 27.17
N ALA A 357 7.35 -19.40 26.46
CA ALA A 357 6.81 -20.30 25.44
C ALA A 357 7.86 -20.75 24.43
N ARG A 358 8.72 -19.83 23.98
CA ARG A 358 9.81 -20.14 23.03
C ARG A 358 10.87 -21.08 23.60
N GLN A 359 11.20 -20.92 24.88
CA GLN A 359 12.12 -21.84 25.57
C GLN A 359 11.49 -23.23 25.70
N PHE A 360 10.21 -23.29 26.02
CA PHE A 360 9.47 -24.55 26.11
C PHE A 360 9.40 -25.29 24.76
N GLN A 361 9.07 -24.58 23.67
CA GLN A 361 9.08 -25.14 22.33
C GLN A 361 10.48 -25.66 21.93
N ALA A 362 11.54 -24.93 22.31
CA ALA A 362 12.91 -25.40 22.07
C ALA A 362 13.25 -26.66 22.89
N LEU A 363 12.76 -26.79 24.13
CA LEU A 363 12.92 -28.02 24.92
C LEU A 363 12.10 -29.19 24.34
N LEU A 364 10.90 -28.95 23.81
CA LEU A 364 10.12 -29.96 23.09
C LEU A 364 10.85 -30.44 21.84
N ALA A 365 11.48 -29.53 21.08
CA ALA A 365 12.30 -29.89 19.93
C ALA A 365 13.53 -30.73 20.33
N ILE A 366 14.14 -30.45 21.49
CA ILE A 366 15.21 -31.28 22.05
C ILE A 366 14.66 -32.66 22.44
N ALA A 367 13.51 -32.72 23.14
CA ALA A 367 12.86 -33.98 23.49
C ALA A 367 12.56 -34.84 22.26
N ALA A 368 12.08 -34.20 21.18
CA ALA A 368 11.86 -34.87 19.90
C ALA A 368 13.14 -35.45 19.29
N LYS A 369 14.23 -34.65 19.27
CA LYS A 369 15.55 -35.09 18.75
C LYS A 369 16.13 -36.28 19.51
N TYR A 370 15.94 -36.30 20.83
CA TYR A 370 16.49 -37.39 21.69
C TYR A 370 15.42 -38.39 22.11
N ARG A 371 14.33 -38.49 21.36
CA ARG A 371 13.16 -39.34 21.67
C ARG A 371 13.55 -40.79 22.00
N ASN A 372 14.45 -41.37 21.26
CA ASN A 372 14.92 -42.77 21.45
C ASN A 372 15.46 -43.07 22.85
N GLN A 373 15.92 -42.02 23.56
CA GLN A 373 16.40 -42.15 24.96
C GLN A 373 15.25 -41.93 25.97
N LEU A 374 14.09 -41.45 25.53
CA LEU A 374 13.00 -40.95 26.39
C LEU A 374 11.73 -41.81 26.30
N ASP A 375 11.58 -42.69 25.29
CA ASP A 375 10.33 -43.39 24.97
C ASP A 375 9.69 -44.11 26.18
N ALA A 376 10.48 -44.77 27.01
CA ALA A 376 10.00 -45.52 28.18
C ALA A 376 9.38 -44.60 29.29
N ARG A 377 9.63 -43.29 29.22
CA ARG A 377 9.28 -42.32 30.29
C ARG A 377 8.23 -41.29 29.86
N ILE A 378 8.03 -41.13 28.58
CA ILE A 378 7.02 -40.21 28.05
C ILE A 378 5.62 -40.55 28.59
N GLY A 379 5.32 -41.84 28.77
CA GLY A 379 4.07 -42.29 29.33
C GLY A 379 3.80 -41.88 30.81
N ALA A 380 4.84 -41.42 31.53
CA ALA A 380 4.69 -40.92 32.90
C ALA A 380 4.45 -39.40 32.98
N LEU A 381 4.49 -38.68 31.86
CA LEU A 381 4.22 -37.25 31.78
C LEU A 381 2.72 -36.94 31.91
N PRO A 382 2.33 -35.70 32.28
CA PRO A 382 0.95 -35.25 32.17
C PRO A 382 0.41 -35.41 30.72
N PRO A 383 -0.89 -35.77 30.54
CA PRO A 383 -1.42 -36.07 29.20
C PRO A 383 -1.20 -34.99 28.13
N ALA A 384 -1.39 -33.71 28.49
CA ALA A 384 -1.14 -32.59 27.60
C ALA A 384 0.33 -32.51 27.16
N LEU A 385 1.27 -32.75 28.08
CA LEU A 385 2.69 -32.74 27.79
C LEU A 385 3.12 -33.96 26.94
N GLN A 386 2.51 -35.12 27.17
CA GLN A 386 2.70 -36.29 26.29
C GLN A 386 2.30 -35.98 24.86
N GLU A 387 1.14 -35.34 24.66
CA GLU A 387 0.65 -34.92 23.35
C GLU A 387 1.59 -33.93 22.69
N ALA A 388 2.05 -32.92 23.43
CA ALA A 388 3.00 -31.92 22.95
C ALA A 388 4.34 -32.55 22.52
N VAL A 389 4.90 -33.47 23.32
CA VAL A 389 6.14 -34.19 22.98
C VAL A 389 5.93 -35.08 21.75
N ASN A 390 4.79 -35.76 21.63
CA ASN A 390 4.47 -36.59 20.49
C ASN A 390 4.30 -35.77 19.21
N ALA A 391 3.62 -34.62 19.29
CA ALA A 391 3.46 -33.70 18.17
C ALA A 391 4.81 -33.15 17.71
N ALA A 392 5.66 -32.70 18.64
CA ALA A 392 7.00 -32.22 18.31
C ALA A 392 7.87 -33.32 17.67
N ALA A 393 7.73 -34.58 18.09
CA ALA A 393 8.45 -35.70 17.52
C ALA A 393 7.96 -36.04 16.11
N ALA A 394 6.66 -35.95 15.85
CA ALA A 394 6.08 -36.13 14.50
C ALA A 394 6.58 -35.04 13.54
N GLU A 395 6.57 -33.79 13.98
CA GLU A 395 7.11 -32.66 13.20
C GLU A 395 8.62 -32.82 12.91
N HIS A 396 9.37 -33.28 13.91
CA HIS A 396 10.81 -33.53 13.74
C HIS A 396 11.05 -34.64 12.71
N ALA A 397 10.30 -35.74 12.78
CA ALA A 397 10.42 -36.86 11.86
C ALA A 397 10.08 -36.44 10.42
N GLU A 398 9.00 -35.69 10.23
CA GLU A 398 8.61 -35.16 8.92
C GLU A 398 9.66 -34.20 8.34
N ARG A 399 10.26 -33.39 9.19
CA ARG A 399 11.34 -32.47 8.78
C ARG A 399 12.60 -33.22 8.37
N GLU A 400 13.00 -34.28 9.11
CA GLU A 400 14.15 -35.11 8.76
C GLU A 400 13.85 -35.90 7.48
N GLU A 401 12.66 -36.45 7.31
CA GLU A 401 12.29 -37.15 6.07
C GLU A 401 12.33 -36.20 4.86
N ARG A 402 11.81 -35.00 4.96
CA ARG A 402 11.92 -33.98 3.91
C ARG A 402 13.37 -33.61 3.62
N ARG A 403 14.21 -33.57 4.66
CA ARG A 403 15.65 -33.30 4.52
C ARG A 403 16.36 -34.43 3.81
N GLU A 404 16.09 -35.68 4.17
CA GLU A 404 16.62 -36.87 3.52
C GLU A 404 16.17 -36.96 2.06
N GLN A 405 14.88 -36.75 1.78
CA GLN A 405 14.35 -36.69 0.41
C GLN A 405 15.03 -35.60 -0.41
N SER A 406 15.21 -34.40 0.17
CA SER A 406 15.90 -33.29 -0.49
C SER A 406 17.38 -33.60 -0.73
N GLN A 407 18.07 -34.29 0.21
CA GLN A 407 19.45 -34.70 0.05
C GLN A 407 19.59 -35.82 -0.99
N ALA A 408 18.69 -36.80 -0.98
CA ALA A 408 18.65 -37.86 -1.98
C ALA A 408 18.39 -37.31 -3.39
N ALA A 409 17.43 -36.38 -3.52
CA ALA A 409 17.16 -35.68 -4.78
C ALA A 409 18.39 -34.86 -5.26
N ALA A 410 19.10 -34.21 -4.34
CA ALA A 410 20.32 -33.49 -4.66
C ALA A 410 21.47 -34.41 -5.06
N ALA A 411 21.60 -35.57 -4.41
CA ALA A 411 22.63 -36.58 -4.76
C ALA A 411 22.38 -37.24 -6.12
N ALA A 412 21.13 -37.28 -6.57
CA ALA A 412 20.76 -37.79 -7.89
C ALA A 412 21.08 -36.81 -9.04
N ILE A 413 21.37 -35.54 -8.74
CA ILE A 413 21.69 -34.53 -9.74
C ILE A 413 23.20 -34.52 -10.00
N ASP A 414 23.60 -34.68 -11.26
CA ASP A 414 25.00 -34.52 -11.66
C ASP A 414 25.43 -33.04 -11.64
N TYR A 415 25.60 -32.51 -10.43
CA TYR A 415 26.11 -31.14 -10.26
C TYR A 415 27.54 -30.98 -10.76
N ALA A 416 28.36 -32.04 -10.75
CA ALA A 416 29.73 -32.00 -11.24
C ALA A 416 29.74 -31.76 -12.75
N GLY A 417 28.93 -32.52 -13.51
CA GLY A 417 28.75 -32.34 -14.95
C GLY A 417 28.11 -31.01 -15.29
N LEU A 418 27.07 -30.60 -14.51
CA LEU A 418 26.42 -29.32 -14.67
C LEU A 418 27.40 -28.12 -14.58
N PHE A 419 28.22 -28.09 -13.52
CA PHE A 419 29.16 -26.99 -13.32
C PHE A 419 30.38 -27.07 -14.25
N ALA A 420 30.78 -28.26 -14.70
CA ALA A 420 31.80 -28.43 -15.73
C ALA A 420 31.37 -27.88 -17.08
N ALA A 421 30.07 -27.93 -17.40
CA ALA A 421 29.54 -27.35 -18.61
C ALA A 421 29.73 -25.82 -18.70
N PHE A 422 29.96 -25.14 -17.58
CA PHE A 422 30.24 -23.69 -17.53
C PHE A 422 31.75 -23.35 -17.52
N ASP A 423 32.66 -24.30 -17.58
CA ASP A 423 34.11 -24.03 -17.39
C ASP A 423 34.72 -23.12 -18.47
N LYS A 424 34.08 -23.02 -19.66
CA LYS A 424 34.51 -22.11 -20.75
C LYS A 424 33.76 -20.79 -20.77
N VAL A 425 32.80 -20.60 -19.85
CA VAL A 425 31.97 -19.37 -19.82
C VAL A 425 32.79 -18.18 -19.32
N THR A 426 32.83 -17.13 -20.14
CA THR A 426 33.40 -15.83 -19.79
C THR A 426 32.33 -14.97 -19.18
N PHE A 427 32.21 -14.96 -17.85
CA PHE A 427 31.20 -14.16 -17.16
C PHE A 427 31.39 -12.68 -17.40
N GLU A 428 30.28 -11.97 -17.60
CA GLU A 428 30.28 -10.52 -17.70
C GLU A 428 30.87 -9.86 -16.44
N PRO A 429 31.51 -8.69 -16.57
CA PRO A 429 32.03 -7.95 -15.43
C PRO A 429 30.89 -7.53 -14.47
N PRO A 430 31.18 -7.41 -13.16
CA PRO A 430 30.18 -7.03 -12.18
C PRO A 430 29.47 -5.73 -12.53
N THR A 431 28.15 -5.73 -12.49
CA THR A 431 27.33 -4.54 -12.77
C THR A 431 26.71 -3.98 -11.49
N LYS A 432 26.77 -2.66 -11.31
CA LYS A 432 26.20 -1.98 -10.14
C LYS A 432 24.83 -1.39 -10.49
N LYS A 433 23.76 -1.89 -9.82
CA LYS A 433 22.40 -1.33 -9.91
C LYS A 433 21.97 -0.80 -8.54
N GLY A 434 22.03 0.52 -8.36
CA GLY A 434 21.74 1.15 -7.07
C GLY A 434 22.75 0.75 -5.98
N ARG A 435 22.27 0.19 -4.85
CA ARG A 435 23.09 -0.29 -3.72
C ARG A 435 23.65 -1.70 -3.92
N PHE A 436 23.23 -2.41 -4.95
CA PHE A 436 23.59 -3.81 -5.17
C PHE A 436 24.58 -3.94 -6.32
N THR A 437 25.57 -4.83 -6.12
CA THR A 437 26.51 -5.26 -7.17
C THR A 437 26.12 -6.66 -7.58
N TYR A 438 25.79 -6.83 -8.85
CA TYR A 438 25.47 -8.12 -9.45
C TYR A 438 26.74 -8.65 -10.09
N ASP A 439 27.18 -9.82 -9.63
CA ASP A 439 28.42 -10.49 -10.05
C ASP A 439 28.07 -11.97 -10.32
N ASP A 440 27.82 -12.28 -11.58
CA ASP A 440 27.43 -13.61 -12.01
C ASP A 440 28.47 -14.66 -11.65
N LYS A 441 29.77 -14.33 -11.80
CA LYS A 441 30.88 -15.24 -11.48
C LYS A 441 30.92 -15.58 -9.99
N LYS A 442 30.79 -14.56 -9.14
CA LYS A 442 30.81 -14.73 -7.67
C LYS A 442 29.59 -15.54 -7.21
N PHE A 443 28.44 -15.24 -7.78
CA PHE A 443 27.19 -15.95 -7.48
C PHE A 443 27.29 -17.42 -7.94
N PHE A 444 27.69 -17.67 -9.18
CA PHE A 444 27.92 -19.01 -9.71
C PHE A 444 28.86 -19.84 -8.85
N ASN A 445 30.02 -19.28 -8.48
CA ASN A 445 30.99 -19.98 -7.63
C ASN A 445 30.43 -20.29 -6.23
N SER A 446 29.54 -19.45 -5.71
CA SER A 446 28.85 -19.72 -4.45
C SER A 446 27.91 -20.91 -4.55
N LEU A 447 27.13 -20.99 -5.65
CA LEU A 447 26.25 -22.14 -5.92
C LEU A 447 27.02 -23.43 -6.18
N LYS A 448 28.11 -23.37 -6.99
CA LYS A 448 29.00 -24.49 -7.26
C LYS A 448 29.55 -25.09 -5.96
N ARG A 449 30.05 -24.24 -5.06
CA ARG A 449 30.54 -24.68 -3.75
C ARG A 449 29.46 -25.35 -2.92
N GLN A 450 28.27 -24.70 -2.83
CA GLN A 450 27.15 -25.22 -2.05
C GLN A 450 26.71 -26.62 -2.54
N ALA A 451 26.56 -26.78 -3.85
CA ALA A 451 26.11 -28.04 -4.45
C ALA A 451 27.15 -29.17 -4.32
N LEU A 452 28.44 -28.85 -4.55
CA LEU A 452 29.53 -29.84 -4.41
C LEU A 452 29.79 -30.21 -2.94
N ASP A 453 29.43 -29.33 -1.97
CA ASP A 453 29.43 -29.66 -0.54
C ASP A 453 28.21 -30.54 -0.13
N GLY A 454 27.44 -31.07 -1.09
CA GLY A 454 26.29 -31.95 -0.87
C GLY A 454 25.01 -31.26 -0.39
N LYS A 455 24.90 -29.92 -0.56
CA LYS A 455 23.70 -29.16 -0.19
C LYS A 455 22.81 -28.93 -1.41
N ALA A 456 21.58 -29.39 -1.33
CA ALA A 456 20.58 -29.10 -2.36
C ALA A 456 20.45 -27.60 -2.63
N LEU A 457 20.34 -27.24 -3.90
CA LEU A 457 20.05 -25.88 -4.30
C LEU A 457 18.53 -25.62 -4.16
N SER A 458 18.16 -24.49 -3.60
CA SER A 458 16.75 -24.08 -3.51
C SER A 458 16.17 -23.80 -4.91
N GLU A 459 14.84 -23.84 -5.04
CA GLU A 459 14.17 -23.54 -6.32
C GLU A 459 14.54 -22.14 -6.87
N LYS A 460 14.70 -21.15 -5.99
CA LYS A 460 15.18 -19.81 -6.38
C LYS A 460 16.60 -19.82 -6.94
N GLN A 461 17.47 -20.68 -6.38
CA GLN A 461 18.83 -20.86 -6.84
C GLN A 461 18.87 -21.62 -8.18
N ASN A 462 18.04 -22.66 -8.34
CA ASN A 462 17.87 -23.38 -9.61
C ASN A 462 17.31 -22.46 -10.69
N ALA A 463 16.30 -21.65 -10.40
CA ALA A 463 15.78 -20.64 -11.33
C ALA A 463 16.82 -19.59 -11.73
N ALA A 464 17.74 -19.24 -10.84
CA ALA A 464 18.85 -18.36 -11.17
C ALA A 464 19.89 -19.05 -12.06
N LEU A 465 20.20 -20.33 -11.81
CA LEU A 465 21.07 -21.13 -12.69
C LEU A 465 20.46 -21.33 -14.09
N ARG A 466 19.14 -21.58 -14.21
CA ARG A 466 18.43 -21.63 -15.49
C ARG A 466 18.61 -20.34 -16.28
N ARG A 467 18.44 -19.19 -15.63
CA ARG A 467 18.67 -17.87 -16.28
C ARG A 467 20.12 -17.67 -16.71
N MET A 468 21.09 -18.11 -15.91
CA MET A 468 22.51 -18.05 -16.27
C MET A 468 22.81 -18.97 -17.45
N ALA A 469 22.30 -20.21 -17.45
CA ALA A 469 22.45 -21.14 -18.55
C ALA A 469 21.88 -20.58 -19.86
N GLN A 470 20.73 -19.93 -19.81
CA GLN A 470 20.15 -19.25 -20.97
C GLN A 470 20.99 -18.06 -21.43
N LYS A 471 21.50 -17.24 -20.48
CA LYS A 471 22.31 -16.05 -20.77
C LYS A 471 23.63 -16.41 -21.45
N TYR A 472 24.30 -17.46 -20.98
CA TYR A 472 25.62 -17.89 -21.46
C TYR A 472 25.55 -19.13 -22.35
N ARG A 473 24.38 -19.46 -22.92
CA ARG A 473 24.10 -20.71 -23.67
C ARG A 473 25.13 -21.00 -24.78
N GLY A 474 25.56 -19.96 -25.49
CA GLY A 474 26.53 -20.09 -26.59
C GLY A 474 27.96 -20.45 -26.16
N GLU A 475 28.28 -20.33 -24.88
CA GLU A 475 29.60 -20.59 -24.32
C GLU A 475 29.62 -21.88 -23.48
N LEU A 476 28.45 -22.54 -23.28
CA LEU A 476 28.37 -23.81 -22.57
C LEU A 476 29.04 -24.93 -23.37
N THR A 477 29.81 -25.77 -22.67
CA THR A 477 30.46 -26.92 -23.32
C THR A 477 29.50 -28.05 -23.63
N ASP A 478 28.43 -28.21 -22.84
CA ASP A 478 27.34 -29.17 -23.04
C ASP A 478 26.00 -28.57 -22.67
N PRO A 479 25.38 -27.80 -23.59
CA PRO A 479 24.07 -27.20 -23.35
C PRO A 479 22.95 -28.23 -23.13
N ALA A 480 23.03 -29.41 -23.76
CA ALA A 480 22.00 -30.44 -23.64
C ALA A 480 22.00 -31.10 -22.25
N LEU A 481 23.17 -31.33 -21.67
CA LEU A 481 23.30 -31.80 -20.29
C LEU A 481 22.71 -30.78 -19.29
N VAL A 482 23.01 -29.48 -19.50
CA VAL A 482 22.52 -28.39 -18.65
C VAL A 482 21.00 -28.27 -18.72
N ASP A 483 20.42 -28.36 -19.93
CA ASP A 483 18.96 -28.30 -20.12
C ASP A 483 18.27 -29.47 -19.41
N ARG A 484 18.82 -30.68 -19.51
CA ARG A 484 18.27 -31.88 -18.86
C ARG A 484 18.35 -31.79 -17.34
N ILE A 485 19.48 -31.35 -16.79
CA ILE A 485 19.68 -31.27 -15.32
C ILE A 485 18.85 -30.14 -14.71
N LEU A 486 18.76 -29.01 -15.38
CA LEU A 486 18.00 -27.84 -14.91
C LEU A 486 16.54 -27.87 -15.35
N GLU A 487 16.09 -28.92 -16.04
CA GLU A 487 14.73 -29.04 -16.58
C GLU A 487 14.34 -27.80 -17.41
N ILE A 488 15.27 -27.36 -18.29
CA ILE A 488 14.99 -26.25 -19.21
C ILE A 488 14.25 -26.84 -20.41
N PRO A 489 12.98 -26.48 -20.65
CA PRO A 489 12.22 -27.06 -21.76
C PRO A 489 12.87 -26.74 -23.10
N ALA A 490 12.89 -27.73 -24.00
CA ALA A 490 13.33 -27.53 -25.38
C ALA A 490 12.49 -26.41 -26.01
N ALA A 491 13.07 -25.64 -26.93
CA ALA A 491 12.43 -24.44 -27.50
C ALA A 491 11.03 -24.67 -28.10
N ALA A 492 10.66 -25.93 -28.40
CA ALA A 492 9.31 -26.32 -28.84
C ALA A 492 8.35 -26.56 -27.67
N GLU A 493 8.82 -27.05 -26.49
CA GLU A 493 7.99 -27.31 -25.30
C GLU A 493 7.87 -26.10 -24.38
N ALA A 494 8.79 -25.11 -24.48
CA ALA A 494 8.72 -23.85 -23.75
C ALA A 494 7.47 -23.01 -24.11
N ALA A 495 6.81 -23.32 -25.25
CA ALA A 495 5.55 -22.70 -25.67
C ALA A 495 4.33 -23.31 -24.96
N GLU A 496 4.41 -24.53 -24.39
CA GLU A 496 3.27 -25.23 -23.78
C GLU A 496 3.23 -25.20 -22.24
N SER A 497 4.37 -24.95 -21.55
CA SER A 497 4.47 -25.09 -20.08
C SER A 497 4.36 -23.79 -19.30
N THR A 498 4.34 -22.61 -19.93
CA THR A 498 3.94 -21.38 -19.28
C THR A 498 2.42 -21.25 -19.42
N GLY A 499 1.67 -21.63 -18.39
CA GLY A 499 0.21 -21.45 -18.29
C GLY A 499 -0.19 -19.96 -18.26
N THR A 500 0.21 -19.23 -19.27
CA THR A 500 -0.37 -17.99 -19.73
C THR A 500 -1.03 -18.30 -21.06
N ALA A 501 -2.29 -17.92 -21.19
CA ALA A 501 -3.12 -18.07 -22.36
C ALA A 501 -2.33 -18.06 -23.66
N ALA A 502 -2.73 -18.88 -24.65
CA ALA A 502 -2.22 -18.95 -26.01
C ALA A 502 -1.85 -17.55 -26.52
N PRO A 503 -0.74 -17.39 -27.29
CA PRO A 503 -0.39 -16.09 -27.86
C PRO A 503 -1.62 -15.58 -28.62
N ALA A 504 -2.27 -14.57 -28.07
CA ALA A 504 -3.25 -13.80 -28.83
C ALA A 504 -2.53 -13.42 -30.12
N ALA A 505 -3.16 -13.63 -31.25
CA ALA A 505 -2.65 -13.25 -32.57
C ALA A 505 -2.04 -11.85 -32.46
N PRO A 506 -0.87 -11.58 -33.05
CA PRO A 506 -0.16 -10.31 -32.91
C PRO A 506 -1.17 -9.20 -33.17
N ASN A 507 -1.35 -8.31 -32.20
CA ASN A 507 -2.33 -7.23 -32.29
C ASN A 507 -1.97 -6.41 -33.54
N PRO A 508 -2.80 -6.43 -34.59
CA PRO A 508 -2.46 -5.82 -35.87
C PRO A 508 -2.25 -4.30 -35.74
N GLU A 509 -2.82 -3.68 -34.73
CA GLU A 509 -2.64 -2.27 -34.41
C GLU A 509 -1.19 -1.96 -33.98
N ILE A 510 -0.62 -2.81 -33.11
CA ILE A 510 0.77 -2.63 -32.64
C ILE A 510 1.75 -2.82 -33.81
N ALA A 511 1.54 -3.83 -34.63
CA ALA A 511 2.39 -4.08 -35.79
C ALA A 511 2.38 -2.88 -36.79
N ARG A 512 1.20 -2.30 -37.03
CA ARG A 512 1.05 -1.09 -37.88
C ARG A 512 1.73 0.14 -37.29
N LEU A 513 1.60 0.36 -35.97
CA LEU A 513 2.27 1.47 -35.31
C LEU A 513 3.79 1.35 -35.36
N LEU A 514 4.33 0.15 -35.18
CA LEU A 514 5.77 -0.11 -35.28
C LEU A 514 6.26 0.06 -36.75
N GLU A 515 5.52 -0.41 -37.72
CA GLU A 515 5.85 -0.21 -39.13
C GLU A 515 5.81 1.27 -39.52
N GLY A 516 4.80 2.00 -39.05
CA GLY A 516 4.73 3.44 -39.32
C GLY A 516 5.90 4.20 -38.68
N LEU A 517 6.27 3.87 -37.46
CA LEU A 517 7.41 4.47 -36.76
C LEU A 517 8.77 4.07 -37.37
N SER A 518 8.88 2.92 -38.03
CA SER A 518 10.11 2.53 -38.74
C SER A 518 10.48 3.47 -39.89
N LYS A 519 9.51 4.21 -40.43
CA LYS A 519 9.68 5.17 -41.52
C LYS A 519 10.10 6.56 -41.06
N VAL A 520 10.21 6.79 -39.73
CA VAL A 520 10.65 8.07 -39.16
C VAL A 520 12.15 8.24 -39.35
N THR A 521 12.54 9.24 -40.15
CA THR A 521 13.96 9.54 -40.47
C THR A 521 14.56 10.59 -39.52
N GLN A 522 13.74 11.43 -38.92
CA GLN A 522 14.18 12.48 -37.98
C GLN A 522 13.49 12.29 -36.62
N TRP A 523 14.25 11.83 -35.64
CA TRP A 523 13.80 11.70 -34.25
C TRP A 523 14.09 12.99 -33.51
N ALA A 524 13.26 13.30 -32.50
CA ALA A 524 13.49 14.42 -31.61
C ALA A 524 14.75 14.18 -30.76
N GLU A 525 15.47 15.26 -30.44
CA GLU A 525 16.62 15.19 -29.56
C GLU A 525 16.25 14.57 -28.20
N PRO A 526 17.13 13.74 -27.61
CA PRO A 526 16.91 13.16 -26.29
C PRO A 526 16.66 14.21 -25.22
N VAL A 527 15.59 14.08 -24.45
CA VAL A 527 15.19 15.03 -23.40
C VAL A 527 15.59 14.50 -22.03
N LYS A 528 16.44 15.23 -21.32
CA LYS A 528 16.83 14.90 -19.95
C LYS A 528 15.79 15.41 -18.95
N ARG A 529 15.15 14.49 -18.21
CA ARG A 529 14.20 14.81 -17.13
C ARG A 529 14.70 14.21 -15.81
N GLY A 530 15.30 15.03 -14.97
CA GLY A 530 15.91 14.59 -13.72
C GLY A 530 17.09 13.64 -13.95
N ARG A 531 17.01 12.40 -13.43
CA ARG A 531 18.06 11.36 -13.57
C ARG A 531 17.92 10.51 -14.83
N PHE A 532 16.87 10.71 -15.62
CA PHE A 532 16.56 9.90 -16.79
C PHE A 532 16.67 10.73 -18.07
N THR A 533 17.25 10.12 -19.09
CA THR A 533 17.22 10.65 -20.45
C THR A 533 16.15 9.89 -21.22
N TYR A 534 15.21 10.61 -21.80
CA TYR A 534 14.14 10.06 -22.63
C TYR A 534 14.54 10.23 -24.09
N ASP A 535 14.79 9.12 -24.76
CA ASP A 535 15.12 9.04 -26.17
C ASP A 535 14.03 8.24 -26.89
N ASP A 536 13.30 8.90 -27.75
CA ASP A 536 12.18 8.29 -28.47
C ASP A 536 12.67 7.18 -29.42
N ARG A 537 13.84 7.33 -30.02
CA ARG A 537 14.43 6.35 -30.91
C ARG A 537 14.84 5.10 -30.14
N GLU A 538 15.55 5.25 -29.04
CA GLU A 538 15.97 4.14 -28.18
C GLU A 538 14.74 3.38 -27.63
N PHE A 539 13.70 4.13 -27.24
CA PHE A 539 12.44 3.52 -26.79
C PHE A 539 11.77 2.73 -27.93
N TYR A 540 11.66 3.30 -29.13
CA TYR A 540 11.10 2.61 -30.29
C TYR A 540 11.86 1.32 -30.59
N GLU A 541 13.19 1.37 -30.70
CA GLU A 541 14.05 0.21 -30.98
C GLU A 541 13.88 -0.89 -29.91
N SER A 542 13.76 -0.51 -28.64
CA SER A 542 13.51 -1.43 -27.54
C SER A 542 12.15 -2.13 -27.65
N ILE A 543 11.09 -1.40 -27.99
CA ILE A 543 9.72 -1.94 -28.14
C ILE A 543 9.63 -2.83 -29.39
N ALA A 544 10.25 -2.41 -30.51
CA ALA A 544 10.29 -3.18 -31.75
C ALA A 544 10.99 -4.54 -31.52
N LYS A 545 12.11 -4.54 -30.79
CA LYS A 545 12.83 -5.76 -30.43
C LYS A 545 12.00 -6.68 -29.52
N GLN A 546 11.28 -6.13 -28.55
CA GLN A 546 10.39 -6.90 -27.69
C GLN A 546 9.23 -7.53 -28.48
N HIS A 547 8.61 -6.77 -29.36
CA HIS A 547 7.52 -7.26 -30.23
C HIS A 547 8.02 -8.34 -31.20
N ALA A 548 9.18 -8.14 -31.83
CA ALA A 548 9.80 -9.12 -32.73
C ALA A 548 10.19 -10.43 -32.01
N SER A 549 10.47 -10.37 -30.69
CA SER A 549 10.73 -11.55 -29.86
C SER A 549 9.46 -12.24 -29.34
N GLY A 550 8.26 -11.84 -29.80
CA GLY A 550 6.98 -12.42 -29.39
C GLY A 550 6.51 -12.02 -27.97
N ARG A 551 7.12 -11.02 -27.35
CA ARG A 551 6.69 -10.56 -26.03
C ARG A 551 5.44 -9.68 -26.13
N ILE A 552 4.46 -9.95 -25.28
CA ILE A 552 3.27 -9.10 -25.12
C ILE A 552 3.70 -7.78 -24.48
N LEU A 553 3.38 -6.66 -25.13
CA LEU A 553 3.64 -5.34 -24.60
C LEU A 553 2.63 -5.01 -23.49
N SER A 554 3.10 -4.38 -22.42
CA SER A 554 2.21 -3.89 -21.35
C SER A 554 1.35 -2.72 -21.85
N ASP A 555 0.19 -2.49 -21.23
CA ASP A 555 -0.73 -1.38 -21.56
C ASP A 555 -0.01 -0.02 -21.54
N ARG A 556 0.96 0.16 -20.64
CA ARG A 556 1.80 1.37 -20.57
C ARG A 556 2.71 1.52 -21.78
N GLN A 557 3.29 0.42 -22.26
CA GLN A 557 4.13 0.43 -23.45
C GLN A 557 3.31 0.69 -24.72
N VAL A 558 2.13 0.10 -24.82
CA VAL A 558 1.19 0.35 -25.91
C VAL A 558 0.73 1.81 -25.93
N ALA A 559 0.36 2.36 -24.77
CA ALA A 559 -0.03 3.77 -24.65
C ALA A 559 1.11 4.74 -25.01
N ALA A 560 2.35 4.40 -24.63
CA ALA A 560 3.52 5.20 -24.99
C ALA A 560 3.83 5.12 -26.50
N LEU A 561 3.67 3.93 -27.12
CA LEU A 561 3.82 3.73 -28.55
C LEU A 561 2.79 4.55 -29.35
N LYS A 562 1.53 4.55 -28.93
CA LYS A 562 0.46 5.37 -29.55
C LYS A 562 0.75 6.87 -29.46
N LYS A 563 1.24 7.34 -28.29
CA LYS A 563 1.66 8.75 -28.13
C LYS A 563 2.82 9.11 -29.04
N MET A 564 3.78 8.20 -29.20
CA MET A 564 4.91 8.40 -30.09
C MET A 564 4.47 8.43 -31.55
N ALA A 565 3.60 7.52 -31.98
CA ALA A 565 3.04 7.53 -33.32
C ALA A 565 2.29 8.84 -33.63
N ALA A 566 1.52 9.34 -32.68
CA ALA A 566 0.86 10.65 -32.81
C ALA A 566 1.87 11.81 -32.91
N LYS A 567 2.96 11.78 -32.09
CA LYS A 567 4.02 12.81 -32.10
C LYS A 567 4.71 12.90 -33.48
N TYR A 568 4.94 11.77 -34.13
CA TYR A 568 5.61 11.70 -35.44
C TYR A 568 4.64 11.60 -36.63
N SER A 569 3.37 11.96 -36.42
CA SER A 569 2.32 12.03 -37.45
C SER A 569 2.14 10.73 -38.26
N VAL A 570 2.38 9.58 -37.59
CA VAL A 570 2.10 8.27 -38.19
C VAL A 570 0.59 8.08 -38.15
N LYS A 571 -0.07 8.20 -39.34
CA LYS A 571 -1.51 7.97 -39.47
C LYS A 571 -1.81 6.48 -39.26
N SER A 572 -2.68 6.17 -38.32
CA SER A 572 -3.42 4.92 -38.31
C SER A 572 -4.55 5.05 -39.33
N GLU A 573 -4.30 4.68 -40.60
CA GLU A 573 -5.42 4.49 -41.51
C GLU A 573 -6.26 3.31 -41.03
N GLU A 574 -7.60 3.51 -41.00
CA GLU A 574 -8.64 2.57 -40.58
C GLU A 574 -8.60 1.22 -41.29
#